data_68c18c0fdb35d024683a490bdf4492d3
#
_entry.id   68c18c0fdb35d024683a490bdf4492d3
#
_cell.length_a   1.000
_cell.length_b   1.000
_cell.length_c   1.000
_cell.angle_alpha   90.00
_cell.angle_beta   90.00
_cell.angle_gamma   90.00
#
_symmetry.space_group_name_H-M   'P 1'
#
loop_
_entity.id
_entity.type
_entity.pdbx_description
1 polymer ?
#
loop_
_entity_poly.entity_id
_entity_poly.type
_entity_poly.pdbx_seq_one_letter_code
_entity_poly.pdbx_strand_id
1 'polypeptide(L)'
;MAEPRFVHLRVHSDYSMIDGLAKTGPLVKKAAALGMPALAITDFTNLCGLVKFYGGSHGLGIKPIIGADFVMQSDALGDELSQITVLAANNTGYQNLTLLISRAYQRGYGVNGPWIDSAWLAELNEGLILLSGGRMGDVGKSLLRGNRAMVDSCVAFYQRWFADRFYLELIRTGRPDEENYLHAAVALAEETGLPVVATNDVRFIDAGDFDAHEIRVAIHDGFTLDDPKRPRNYSTQQYMRTEEEMCELFADLPEALENSVEIARRCNVTVRLGEYFLPQFPTGDMSTEDFLVMKSKEGLEERLEFLFPDPDERAQKRPEYDERLDIELQVINQMGFPGYFLIVMEFIQWSKDNGIPVGPGRGSGAGSLVAYALKITDLDPLEFDLLFERFLNPERVSMPDFDVDFCME
;
A
#
# COMPACT_ATOMS: atom_id res chain seq x y z
N MET A 1 -30.58 -11.16 9.55
CA MET A 1 -29.71 -11.54 8.42
C MET A 1 -29.28 -12.96 8.68
N ALA A 2 -29.25 -13.84 7.66
CA ALA A 2 -28.68 -15.19 7.82
C ALA A 2 -27.18 -15.06 8.19
N GLU A 3 -26.65 -16.05 8.91
CA GLU A 3 -25.22 -16.08 9.17
C GLU A 3 -24.46 -16.29 7.84
N PRO A 4 -23.35 -15.57 7.62
CA PRO A 4 -22.55 -15.72 6.42
C PRO A 4 -21.89 -17.11 6.41
N ARG A 5 -21.84 -17.74 5.24
CA ARG A 5 -21.27 -19.08 5.07
C ARG A 5 -19.93 -19.05 4.33
N PHE A 6 -19.60 -17.92 3.70
CA PHE A 6 -18.35 -17.74 2.96
C PHE A 6 -17.94 -16.28 2.86
N VAL A 7 -16.63 -16.00 2.79
CA VAL A 7 -16.03 -14.68 2.53
C VAL A 7 -14.87 -14.84 1.56
N HIS A 8 -14.80 -13.98 0.53
CA HIS A 8 -13.65 -13.94 -0.36
C HIS A 8 -12.43 -13.35 0.34
N LEU A 9 -11.39 -14.17 0.54
CA LEU A 9 -10.15 -13.82 1.25
C LEU A 9 -8.96 -13.59 0.32
N ARG A 10 -9.06 -13.94 -0.96
CA ARG A 10 -8.02 -13.74 -1.96
C ARG A 10 -8.61 -13.11 -3.20
N VAL A 11 -8.31 -11.81 -3.38
CA VAL A 11 -8.90 -10.97 -4.43
C VAL A 11 -7.88 -9.98 -4.93
N HIS A 12 -7.57 -9.99 -6.22
CA HIS A 12 -6.73 -9.01 -6.87
C HIS A 12 -7.58 -7.91 -7.54
N SER A 13 -7.23 -6.66 -7.23
CA SER A 13 -7.77 -5.51 -7.94
C SER A 13 -6.90 -5.12 -9.15
N ASP A 14 -7.29 -4.07 -9.87
CA ASP A 14 -6.49 -3.50 -10.94
C ASP A 14 -5.14 -2.94 -10.48
N TYR A 15 -4.94 -2.76 -9.17
CA TYR A 15 -3.65 -2.39 -8.57
C TYR A 15 -2.64 -3.54 -8.50
N SER A 16 -3.05 -4.79 -8.71
CA SER A 16 -2.09 -5.89 -8.91
C SER A 16 -1.25 -5.74 -10.16
N MET A 17 -1.67 -4.87 -11.09
CA MET A 17 -0.97 -4.51 -12.33
C MET A 17 -0.79 -5.68 -13.31
N ILE A 18 -0.38 -6.84 -12.82
CA ILE A 18 -0.08 -8.05 -13.61
C ILE A 18 -1.38 -8.75 -14.05
N ASP A 19 -2.21 -9.11 -13.06
CA ASP A 19 -3.28 -10.09 -13.23
C ASP A 19 -4.62 -9.71 -12.58
N GLY A 20 -4.75 -8.47 -12.10
CA GLY A 20 -6.01 -7.97 -11.57
C GLY A 20 -6.74 -7.06 -12.57
N LEU A 21 -8.02 -7.31 -12.83
CA LEU A 21 -8.85 -6.46 -13.69
C LEU A 21 -9.89 -5.65 -12.91
N ALA A 22 -10.28 -6.13 -11.74
CA ALA A 22 -11.36 -5.55 -10.94
C ALA A 22 -10.98 -4.21 -10.32
N LYS A 23 -11.64 -3.11 -10.69
CA LYS A 23 -11.47 -1.82 -10.01
C LYS A 23 -12.06 -1.88 -8.61
N THR A 24 -11.40 -1.26 -7.62
CA THR A 24 -11.81 -1.31 -6.21
C THR A 24 -13.26 -0.86 -5.96
N GLY A 25 -13.71 0.24 -6.57
CA GLY A 25 -15.09 0.72 -6.41
C GLY A 25 -16.16 -0.27 -6.93
N PRO A 26 -16.10 -0.72 -8.19
CA PRO A 26 -16.98 -1.77 -8.71
C PRO A 26 -16.93 -3.07 -7.91
N LEU A 27 -15.74 -3.50 -7.46
CA LEU A 27 -15.54 -4.70 -6.64
C LEU A 27 -16.36 -4.64 -5.34
N VAL A 28 -16.24 -3.54 -4.58
CA VAL A 28 -16.98 -3.34 -3.32
C VAL A 28 -18.49 -3.23 -3.57
N LYS A 29 -18.91 -2.55 -4.65
CA LYS A 29 -20.33 -2.47 -5.04
C LYS A 29 -20.90 -3.85 -5.36
N LYS A 30 -20.13 -4.70 -6.05
CA LYS A 30 -20.55 -6.09 -6.33
C LYS A 30 -20.70 -6.88 -5.04
N ALA A 31 -19.73 -6.80 -4.10
CA ALA A 31 -19.83 -7.45 -2.81
C ALA A 31 -21.08 -7.04 -2.02
N ALA A 32 -21.38 -5.74 -1.99
CA ALA A 32 -22.57 -5.22 -1.35
C ALA A 32 -23.87 -5.72 -2.03
N ALA A 33 -23.91 -5.72 -3.36
CA ALA A 33 -25.06 -6.23 -4.11
C ALA A 33 -25.31 -7.73 -3.91
N LEU A 34 -24.24 -8.51 -3.67
CA LEU A 34 -24.31 -9.93 -3.34
C LEU A 34 -24.58 -10.18 -1.84
N GLY A 35 -24.74 -9.14 -1.02
CA GLY A 35 -25.01 -9.27 0.41
C GLY A 35 -23.83 -9.79 1.24
N MET A 36 -22.60 -9.71 0.72
CA MET A 36 -21.40 -10.16 1.43
C MET A 36 -21.09 -9.27 2.64
N PRO A 37 -20.80 -9.82 3.82
CA PRO A 37 -20.52 -9.03 5.02
C PRO A 37 -19.11 -8.47 5.06
N ALA A 38 -18.17 -9.10 4.35
CA ALA A 38 -16.76 -8.76 4.31
C ALA A 38 -16.16 -9.10 2.94
N LEU A 39 -15.03 -8.47 2.62
CA LEU A 39 -14.27 -8.71 1.41
C LEU A 39 -12.80 -8.43 1.67
N ALA A 40 -11.90 -9.26 1.14
CA ALA A 40 -10.47 -8.98 1.17
C ALA A 40 -10.00 -8.25 -0.10
N ILE A 41 -8.89 -7.51 0.04
CA ILE A 41 -8.02 -7.09 -1.05
C ILE A 41 -6.63 -7.66 -0.78
N THR A 42 -6.09 -8.39 -1.76
CA THR A 42 -4.79 -9.07 -1.64
C THR A 42 -3.95 -8.86 -2.91
N ASP A 43 -3.78 -7.60 -3.29
CA ASP A 43 -3.01 -7.23 -4.48
C ASP A 43 -1.57 -7.74 -4.39
N PHE A 44 -0.97 -7.99 -5.55
CA PHE A 44 0.36 -8.58 -5.65
C PHE A 44 1.43 -7.62 -5.12
N THR A 45 1.98 -7.93 -3.96
CA THR A 45 3.08 -7.24 -3.26
C THR A 45 2.89 -5.72 -3.17
N ASN A 46 1.65 -5.25 -2.99
CA ASN A 46 1.38 -3.83 -2.78
C ASN A 46 0.06 -3.59 -2.01
N LEU A 47 -0.10 -2.35 -1.52
CA LEU A 47 -1.31 -1.85 -0.85
C LEU A 47 -1.83 -0.57 -1.53
N CYS A 48 -1.55 -0.39 -2.84
CA CYS A 48 -1.91 0.84 -3.56
C CYS A 48 -3.43 1.07 -3.64
N GLY A 49 -4.22 0.00 -3.70
CA GLY A 49 -5.69 0.03 -3.71
C GLY A 49 -6.33 0.24 -2.34
N LEU A 50 -5.57 0.08 -1.24
CA LEU A 50 -6.07 -0.04 0.12
C LEU A 50 -6.99 1.10 0.55
N VAL A 51 -6.56 2.35 0.44
CA VAL A 51 -7.32 3.51 0.97
C VAL A 51 -8.67 3.64 0.26
N LYS A 52 -8.69 3.47 -1.06
CA LYS A 52 -9.93 3.52 -1.85
C LYS A 52 -10.86 2.35 -1.49
N PHE A 53 -10.28 1.16 -1.36
CA PHE A 53 -11.02 -0.04 -0.97
C PHE A 53 -11.60 0.08 0.44
N TYR A 54 -10.80 0.52 1.43
CA TYR A 54 -11.19 0.70 2.82
C TYR A 54 -12.34 1.69 2.96
N GLY A 55 -12.20 2.90 2.41
CA GLY A 55 -13.25 3.92 2.44
C GLY A 55 -14.53 3.49 1.72
N GLY A 56 -14.39 2.86 0.53
CA GLY A 56 -15.51 2.34 -0.24
C GLY A 56 -16.26 1.22 0.49
N SER A 57 -15.55 0.32 1.14
CA SER A 57 -16.11 -0.79 1.92
C SER A 57 -16.92 -0.30 3.10
N HIS A 58 -16.35 0.61 3.91
CA HIS A 58 -17.08 1.22 5.02
C HIS A 58 -18.33 1.99 4.57
N GLY A 59 -18.25 2.72 3.46
CA GLY A 59 -19.38 3.46 2.89
C GLY A 59 -20.55 2.58 2.45
N LEU A 60 -20.30 1.30 2.18
CA LEU A 60 -21.33 0.32 1.77
C LEU A 60 -21.61 -0.75 2.83
N GLY A 61 -21.06 -0.60 4.06
CA GLY A 61 -21.28 -1.54 5.15
C GLY A 61 -20.58 -2.89 5.00
N ILE A 62 -19.54 -2.96 4.16
CA ILE A 62 -18.69 -4.16 3.97
C ILE A 62 -17.47 -4.05 4.87
N LYS A 63 -17.14 -5.11 5.62
CA LYS A 63 -15.92 -5.18 6.41
C LYS A 63 -14.70 -5.37 5.48
N PRO A 64 -13.74 -4.43 5.43
CA PRO A 64 -12.52 -4.60 4.65
C PRO A 64 -11.55 -5.54 5.36
N ILE A 65 -10.99 -6.50 4.61
CA ILE A 65 -9.89 -7.36 5.03
C ILE A 65 -8.67 -6.97 4.21
N ILE A 66 -7.55 -6.71 4.88
CA ILE A 66 -6.34 -6.18 4.27
C ILE A 66 -5.30 -7.29 4.18
N GLY A 67 -4.76 -7.49 3.00
CA GLY A 67 -3.71 -8.46 2.75
C GLY A 67 -2.91 -8.14 1.50
N ALA A 68 -1.99 -9.03 1.18
CA ALA A 68 -1.25 -9.03 -0.09
C ALA A 68 -0.85 -10.45 -0.47
N ASP A 69 -0.81 -10.73 -1.76
CA ASP A 69 -0.19 -11.92 -2.32
C ASP A 69 1.30 -11.67 -2.54
N PHE A 70 2.13 -12.65 -2.20
CA PHE A 70 3.58 -12.59 -2.39
C PHE A 70 4.09 -13.77 -3.18
N VAL A 71 5.16 -13.52 -3.94
CA VAL A 71 6.11 -14.55 -4.30
C VAL A 71 7.09 -14.70 -3.13
N MET A 72 7.38 -15.94 -2.73
CA MET A 72 8.21 -16.24 -1.57
C MET A 72 9.31 -17.25 -1.92
N GLN A 73 10.50 -17.01 -1.44
CA GLN A 73 11.58 -17.98 -1.36
C GLN A 73 11.54 -18.66 0.01
N SER A 74 11.53 -19.99 0.02
CA SER A 74 11.55 -20.77 1.25
C SER A 74 12.71 -21.77 1.25
N ASP A 75 13.25 -22.04 2.44
CA ASP A 75 14.33 -23.01 2.62
C ASP A 75 13.97 -24.40 2.06
N ALA A 76 12.70 -24.77 2.14
CA ALA A 76 12.22 -26.07 1.66
C ALA A 76 12.33 -26.23 0.14
N LEU A 77 12.17 -25.14 -0.63
CA LEU A 77 12.23 -25.16 -2.11
C LEU A 77 13.57 -24.67 -2.67
N GLY A 78 14.48 -24.15 -1.83
CA GLY A 78 15.74 -23.56 -2.28
C GLY A 78 15.51 -22.32 -3.15
N ASP A 79 16.05 -22.33 -4.37
CA ASP A 79 15.94 -21.18 -5.29
C ASP A 79 14.58 -21.09 -6.00
N GLU A 80 13.70 -22.08 -5.83
CA GLU A 80 12.40 -22.06 -6.47
C GLU A 80 11.40 -21.21 -5.67
N LEU A 81 10.80 -20.25 -6.36
CA LEU A 81 9.83 -19.37 -5.77
C LEU A 81 8.44 -20.03 -5.64
N SER A 82 7.72 -19.68 -4.59
CA SER A 82 6.35 -20.14 -4.30
C SER A 82 5.43 -18.93 -4.11
N GLN A 83 4.13 -19.17 -3.95
CA GLN A 83 3.15 -18.12 -3.64
C GLN A 83 2.62 -18.29 -2.21
N ILE A 84 2.29 -17.16 -1.58
CA ILE A 84 1.63 -17.12 -0.28
C ILE A 84 0.74 -15.89 -0.17
N THR A 85 -0.45 -16.04 0.42
CA THR A 85 -1.34 -14.92 0.74
C THR A 85 -1.19 -14.57 2.21
N VAL A 86 -0.96 -13.29 2.49
CA VAL A 86 -0.76 -12.78 3.85
C VAL A 86 -1.87 -11.78 4.17
N LEU A 87 -2.62 -12.04 5.25
CA LEU A 87 -3.70 -11.18 5.73
C LEU A 87 -3.30 -10.55 7.07
N ALA A 88 -3.65 -9.29 7.27
CA ALA A 88 -3.46 -8.60 8.53
C ALA A 88 -4.65 -8.83 9.48
N ALA A 89 -4.39 -9.45 10.62
CA ALA A 89 -5.41 -9.68 11.64
C ALA A 89 -5.68 -8.41 12.49
N ASN A 90 -4.69 -7.58 12.68
CA ASN A 90 -4.75 -6.35 13.50
C ASN A 90 -3.75 -5.30 13.00
N ASN A 91 -3.66 -4.17 13.69
CA ASN A 91 -2.77 -3.09 13.28
C ASN A 91 -1.28 -3.44 13.36
N THR A 92 -0.86 -4.33 14.28
CA THR A 92 0.52 -4.85 14.28
C THR A 92 0.80 -5.66 13.02
N GLY A 93 -0.14 -6.55 12.65
CA GLY A 93 -0.06 -7.30 11.38
C GLY A 93 -0.06 -6.39 10.16
N TYR A 94 -0.84 -5.31 10.16
CA TYR A 94 -0.81 -4.32 9.09
C TYR A 94 0.56 -3.64 8.96
N GLN A 95 1.18 -3.26 10.07
CA GLN A 95 2.56 -2.74 10.06
C GLN A 95 3.56 -3.77 9.53
N ASN A 96 3.49 -5.02 10.00
CA ASN A 96 4.37 -6.08 9.55
C ASN A 96 4.18 -6.37 8.05
N LEU A 97 2.95 -6.35 7.56
CA LEU A 97 2.63 -6.48 6.14
C LEU A 97 3.28 -5.34 5.30
N THR A 98 3.20 -4.09 5.76
CA THR A 98 3.85 -2.96 5.07
C THR A 98 5.37 -3.07 5.05
N LEU A 99 5.97 -3.58 6.14
CA LEU A 99 7.41 -3.83 6.22
C LEU A 99 7.84 -4.97 5.28
N LEU A 100 7.06 -6.06 5.19
CA LEU A 100 7.32 -7.15 4.25
C LEU A 100 7.30 -6.65 2.79
N ILE A 101 6.29 -5.86 2.42
CA ILE A 101 6.20 -5.25 1.09
C ILE A 101 7.42 -4.36 0.83
N SER A 102 7.77 -3.49 1.78
CA SER A 102 8.92 -2.59 1.64
C SER A 102 10.23 -3.36 1.47
N ARG A 103 10.45 -4.44 2.26
CA ARG A 103 11.64 -5.31 2.12
C ARG A 103 11.67 -6.02 0.77
N ALA A 104 10.52 -6.48 0.26
CA ALA A 104 10.44 -7.11 -1.05
C ALA A 104 10.98 -6.19 -2.16
N TYR A 105 10.60 -4.92 -2.16
CA TYR A 105 11.11 -3.95 -3.14
C TYR A 105 12.55 -3.50 -2.90
N GLN A 106 13.00 -3.43 -1.64
CA GLN A 106 14.35 -2.96 -1.30
C GLN A 106 15.43 -4.05 -1.41
N ARG A 107 15.08 -5.31 -1.12
CA ARG A 107 16.04 -6.41 -0.97
C ARG A 107 15.70 -7.67 -1.76
N GLY A 108 14.42 -7.85 -2.10
CA GLY A 108 13.89 -9.02 -2.80
C GLY A 108 13.42 -8.70 -4.22
N TYR A 109 13.99 -7.70 -4.89
CA TYR A 109 13.59 -7.34 -6.25
C TYR A 109 14.52 -7.97 -7.27
N GLY A 110 13.99 -8.87 -8.10
CA GLY A 110 14.74 -9.60 -9.13
C GLY A 110 14.09 -9.50 -10.51
N VAL A 111 14.55 -10.33 -11.45
CA VAL A 111 14.02 -10.40 -12.83
C VAL A 111 12.52 -10.71 -12.86
N ASN A 112 12.02 -11.46 -11.88
CA ASN A 112 10.62 -11.87 -11.76
C ASN A 112 9.79 -10.93 -10.86
N GLY A 113 10.28 -9.73 -10.58
CA GLY A 113 9.63 -8.78 -9.68
C GLY A 113 9.98 -8.96 -8.21
N PRO A 114 9.18 -8.37 -7.28
CA PRO A 114 9.44 -8.43 -5.85
C PRO A 114 9.09 -9.81 -5.26
N TRP A 115 9.92 -10.28 -4.33
CA TRP A 115 9.72 -11.51 -3.56
C TRP A 115 10.10 -11.30 -2.09
N ILE A 116 9.58 -12.13 -1.21
CA ILE A 116 9.94 -12.15 0.21
C ILE A 116 10.67 -13.44 0.57
N ASP A 117 11.53 -13.36 1.59
CA ASP A 117 12.17 -14.52 2.20
C ASP A 117 11.31 -15.05 3.35
N SER A 118 11.22 -16.37 3.49
CA SER A 118 10.50 -17.00 4.60
C SER A 118 11.06 -16.58 5.97
N ALA A 119 12.36 -16.29 6.07
CA ALA A 119 12.97 -15.76 7.28
C ALA A 119 12.41 -14.37 7.66
N TRP A 120 12.13 -13.51 6.68
CA TRP A 120 11.49 -12.20 6.96
C TRP A 120 10.06 -12.37 7.41
N LEU A 121 9.36 -13.35 6.85
CA LEU A 121 8.01 -13.69 7.25
C LEU A 121 7.99 -14.21 8.71
N ALA A 122 8.98 -15.02 9.09
CA ALA A 122 9.14 -15.49 10.46
C ALA A 122 9.47 -14.35 11.45
N GLU A 123 10.32 -13.40 11.06
CA GLU A 123 10.67 -12.22 11.86
C GLU A 123 9.46 -11.31 12.10
N LEU A 124 8.63 -11.10 11.08
CA LEU A 124 7.50 -10.17 11.08
C LEU A 124 6.14 -10.90 11.25
N ASN A 125 6.11 -12.05 11.91
CA ASN A 125 4.95 -12.94 11.93
C ASN A 125 3.77 -12.46 12.78
N GLU A 126 3.97 -11.53 13.72
CA GLU A 126 2.94 -11.08 14.65
C GLU A 126 1.76 -10.41 13.92
N GLY A 127 0.54 -10.81 14.30
CA GLY A 127 -0.69 -10.23 13.74
C GLY A 127 -0.97 -10.59 12.28
N LEU A 128 -0.23 -11.55 11.68
CA LEU A 128 -0.45 -12.04 10.33
C LEU A 128 -1.17 -13.40 10.33
N ILE A 129 -2.06 -13.58 9.36
CA ILE A 129 -2.70 -14.85 9.02
C ILE A 129 -2.25 -15.22 7.61
N LEU A 130 -1.92 -16.48 7.38
CA LEU A 130 -1.39 -16.97 6.11
C LEU A 130 -2.34 -17.97 5.45
N LEU A 131 -2.51 -17.83 4.12
CA LEU A 131 -3.10 -18.86 3.27
C LEU A 131 -1.98 -19.43 2.40
N SER A 132 -1.92 -20.74 2.28
CA SER A 132 -0.76 -21.47 1.75
C SER A 132 -0.44 -21.27 0.26
N GLY A 133 -1.22 -20.45 -0.48
CA GLY A 133 -1.00 -20.22 -1.91
C GLY A 133 -1.48 -21.38 -2.82
N GLY A 134 -2.25 -22.32 -2.28
CA GLY A 134 -2.79 -23.45 -3.03
C GLY A 134 -1.68 -24.31 -3.66
N ARG A 135 -1.91 -24.80 -4.88
CA ARG A 135 -0.94 -25.62 -5.64
C ARG A 135 0.38 -24.86 -5.94
N MET A 136 0.38 -23.52 -5.91
CA MET A 136 1.55 -22.69 -6.19
C MET A 136 2.36 -22.33 -4.94
N GLY A 137 1.84 -22.63 -3.74
CA GLY A 137 2.58 -22.47 -2.50
C GLY A 137 3.69 -23.51 -2.34
N ASP A 138 4.57 -23.31 -1.36
CA ASP A 138 5.67 -24.23 -1.07
C ASP A 138 5.15 -25.60 -0.60
N VAL A 139 4.14 -25.65 0.27
CA VAL A 139 3.45 -26.88 0.65
C VAL A 139 2.83 -27.55 -0.58
N GLY A 140 2.13 -26.78 -1.42
CA GLY A 140 1.45 -27.31 -2.60
C GLY A 140 2.41 -27.93 -3.61
N LYS A 141 3.49 -27.24 -3.93
CA LYS A 141 4.56 -27.76 -4.81
C LYS A 141 5.22 -29.00 -4.26
N SER A 142 5.44 -29.06 -2.94
CA SER A 142 6.03 -30.22 -2.27
C SER A 142 5.11 -31.42 -2.29
N LEU A 143 3.80 -31.22 -2.08
CA LEU A 143 2.77 -32.27 -2.18
C LEU A 143 2.66 -32.85 -3.58
N LEU A 144 2.57 -31.99 -4.60
CA LEU A 144 2.46 -32.42 -6.01
C LEU A 144 3.69 -33.18 -6.50
N ARG A 145 4.86 -32.95 -5.90
CA ARG A 145 6.10 -33.71 -6.17
C ARG A 145 6.17 -35.03 -5.41
N GLY A 146 5.26 -35.28 -4.48
CA GLY A 146 5.34 -36.43 -3.59
C GLY A 146 6.56 -36.42 -2.66
N ASN A 147 7.15 -35.25 -2.40
CA ASN A 147 8.36 -35.12 -1.56
C ASN A 147 7.98 -34.88 -0.10
N ARG A 148 7.82 -35.96 0.65
CA ARG A 148 7.41 -35.90 2.06
C ARG A 148 8.36 -35.06 2.93
N ALA A 149 9.66 -35.16 2.75
CA ALA A 149 10.61 -34.41 3.56
C ALA A 149 10.48 -32.88 3.36
N MET A 150 10.18 -32.43 2.13
CA MET A 150 9.90 -31.02 1.86
C MET A 150 8.59 -30.60 2.51
N VAL A 151 7.53 -31.42 2.42
CA VAL A 151 6.23 -31.15 3.10
C VAL A 151 6.44 -30.99 4.60
N ASP A 152 7.13 -31.92 5.23
CA ASP A 152 7.41 -31.89 6.68
C ASP A 152 8.21 -30.64 7.08
N SER A 153 9.16 -30.21 6.26
CA SER A 153 9.92 -28.97 6.48
C SER A 153 9.05 -27.73 6.41
N CYS A 154 8.17 -27.61 5.41
CA CYS A 154 7.21 -26.52 5.30
C CYS A 154 6.24 -26.49 6.49
N VAL A 155 5.64 -27.65 6.83
CA VAL A 155 4.69 -27.76 7.96
C VAL A 155 5.37 -27.36 9.26
N ALA A 156 6.60 -27.84 9.53
CA ALA A 156 7.34 -27.49 10.73
C ALA A 156 7.58 -25.98 10.84
N PHE A 157 7.90 -25.31 9.72
CA PHE A 157 8.06 -23.86 9.67
C PHE A 157 6.76 -23.14 10.06
N TYR A 158 5.65 -23.48 9.42
CA TYR A 158 4.36 -22.82 9.69
C TYR A 158 3.82 -23.12 11.08
N GLN A 159 3.93 -24.35 11.58
CA GLN A 159 3.53 -24.70 12.94
C GLN A 159 4.35 -23.95 13.99
N ARG A 160 5.64 -23.70 13.73
CA ARG A 160 6.51 -22.97 14.65
C ARG A 160 6.14 -21.48 14.75
N TRP A 161 5.88 -20.81 13.61
CA TRP A 161 5.76 -19.36 13.56
C TRP A 161 4.31 -18.87 13.45
N PHE A 162 3.39 -19.74 12.96
CA PHE A 162 2.01 -19.38 12.65
C PHE A 162 1.00 -20.43 13.18
N ALA A 163 1.28 -21.11 14.25
CA ALA A 163 0.57 -22.27 14.80
C ALA A 163 -0.96 -22.31 14.55
N ASP A 164 -1.68 -21.23 14.94
CA ASP A 164 -3.13 -21.06 14.78
C ASP A 164 -3.52 -20.07 13.67
N ARG A 165 -2.57 -19.68 12.82
CA ARG A 165 -2.70 -18.60 11.83
C ARG A 165 -2.25 -18.99 10.42
N PHE A 166 -2.06 -20.27 10.16
CA PHE A 166 -1.75 -20.83 8.85
C PHE A 166 -2.84 -21.77 8.41
N TYR A 167 -3.33 -21.57 7.18
CA TYR A 167 -4.42 -22.33 6.57
C TYR A 167 -3.97 -22.93 5.24
N LEU A 168 -4.27 -24.21 5.00
CA LEU A 168 -4.11 -24.83 3.70
C LEU A 168 -5.19 -24.31 2.76
N GLU A 169 -4.81 -23.53 1.76
CA GLU A 169 -5.72 -22.88 0.83
C GLU A 169 -6.18 -23.85 -0.25
N LEU A 170 -7.49 -24.05 -0.37
CA LEU A 170 -8.13 -24.90 -1.36
C LEU A 170 -8.81 -24.05 -2.44
N ILE A 171 -8.51 -24.36 -3.71
CA ILE A 171 -9.00 -23.61 -4.88
C ILE A 171 -9.57 -24.58 -5.90
N ARG A 172 -10.75 -24.26 -6.46
CA ARG A 172 -11.45 -25.05 -7.49
C ARG A 172 -11.85 -24.15 -8.66
N THR A 173 -10.88 -23.77 -9.47
CA THR A 173 -11.11 -22.92 -10.65
C THR A 173 -10.90 -23.66 -11.97
N GLY A 174 -10.66 -24.98 -11.90
CA GLY A 174 -10.51 -25.87 -13.06
C GLY A 174 -9.15 -25.77 -13.74
N ARG A 175 -8.14 -25.21 -13.07
CA ARG A 175 -6.75 -25.17 -13.54
C ARG A 175 -6.08 -26.54 -13.32
N PRO A 176 -5.02 -26.85 -14.09
CA PRO A 176 -4.28 -28.12 -13.94
C PRO A 176 -3.81 -28.33 -12.50
N ASP A 177 -3.83 -29.58 -12.03
CA ASP A 177 -3.36 -30.04 -10.71
C ASP A 177 -4.08 -29.48 -9.47
N GLU A 178 -5.15 -28.67 -9.62
CA GLU A 178 -5.90 -28.16 -8.46
C GLU A 178 -6.54 -29.29 -7.66
N GLU A 179 -7.23 -30.24 -8.29
CA GLU A 179 -7.85 -31.39 -7.59
C GLU A 179 -6.81 -32.35 -7.00
N ASN A 180 -5.70 -32.60 -7.71
CA ASN A 180 -4.62 -33.44 -7.18
C ASN A 180 -4.02 -32.81 -5.91
N TYR A 181 -3.79 -31.51 -5.94
CA TYR A 181 -3.34 -30.76 -4.77
C TYR A 181 -4.38 -30.78 -3.65
N LEU A 182 -5.66 -30.53 -3.97
CA LEU A 182 -6.75 -30.47 -2.97
C LEU A 182 -6.84 -31.76 -2.17
N HIS A 183 -6.87 -32.91 -2.85
CA HIS A 183 -6.91 -34.22 -2.16
C HIS A 183 -5.68 -34.45 -1.26
N ALA A 184 -4.49 -34.07 -1.75
CA ALA A 184 -3.26 -34.19 -0.96
C ALA A 184 -3.25 -33.23 0.24
N ALA A 185 -3.78 -32.01 0.07
CA ALA A 185 -3.86 -31.00 1.13
C ALA A 185 -4.87 -31.40 2.21
N VAL A 186 -6.03 -31.95 1.83
CA VAL A 186 -7.02 -32.47 2.79
C VAL A 186 -6.42 -33.64 3.61
N ALA A 187 -5.75 -34.58 2.95
CA ALA A 187 -5.07 -35.66 3.66
C ALA A 187 -3.99 -35.13 4.61
N LEU A 188 -3.22 -34.12 4.21
CA LEU A 188 -2.25 -33.46 5.08
C LEU A 188 -2.93 -32.76 6.26
N ALA A 189 -4.07 -32.10 6.02
CA ALA A 189 -4.85 -31.43 7.07
C ALA A 189 -5.32 -32.42 8.12
N GLU A 190 -5.85 -33.60 7.72
CA GLU A 190 -6.26 -34.69 8.64
C GLU A 190 -5.09 -35.22 9.46
N GLU A 191 -3.90 -35.36 8.83
CA GLU A 191 -2.72 -35.91 9.51
C GLU A 191 -2.13 -34.91 10.52
N THR A 192 -2.07 -33.62 10.17
CA THR A 192 -1.31 -32.58 10.91
C THR A 192 -2.19 -31.71 11.81
N GLY A 193 -3.51 -31.75 11.64
CA GLY A 193 -4.46 -30.85 12.29
C GLY A 193 -4.43 -29.42 11.76
N LEU A 194 -3.78 -29.17 10.62
CA LEU A 194 -3.79 -27.84 9.99
C LEU A 194 -5.18 -27.55 9.41
N PRO A 195 -5.75 -26.35 9.63
CA PRO A 195 -7.04 -25.99 9.07
C PRO A 195 -6.95 -25.75 7.56
N VAL A 196 -8.04 -26.03 6.86
CA VAL A 196 -8.22 -25.72 5.44
C VAL A 196 -9.06 -24.47 5.25
N VAL A 197 -8.91 -23.76 4.13
CA VAL A 197 -9.76 -22.62 3.77
C VAL A 197 -10.02 -22.58 2.27
N ALA A 198 -11.26 -22.34 1.88
CA ALA A 198 -11.66 -22.18 0.47
C ALA A 198 -11.45 -20.74 0.00
N THR A 199 -10.86 -20.58 -1.18
CA THR A 199 -10.82 -19.30 -1.92
C THR A 199 -11.16 -19.51 -3.38
N ASN A 200 -11.49 -18.44 -4.10
CA ASN A 200 -11.72 -18.49 -5.55
C ASN A 200 -10.63 -17.79 -6.36
N ASP A 201 -9.55 -17.32 -5.71
CA ASP A 201 -8.43 -16.65 -6.39
C ASP A 201 -8.93 -15.60 -7.41
N VAL A 202 -9.76 -14.65 -6.94
CA VAL A 202 -10.52 -13.71 -7.75
C VAL A 202 -9.61 -12.74 -8.50
N ARG A 203 -9.78 -12.62 -9.83
CA ARG A 203 -9.01 -11.75 -10.72
C ARG A 203 -9.87 -10.73 -11.45
N PHE A 204 -11.15 -11.00 -11.59
CA PHE A 204 -12.14 -10.16 -12.27
C PHE A 204 -13.52 -10.29 -11.61
N ILE A 205 -14.43 -9.36 -11.94
CA ILE A 205 -15.71 -9.27 -11.21
C ILE A 205 -16.73 -10.26 -11.76
N ASP A 206 -16.94 -10.29 -13.06
CA ASP A 206 -17.95 -11.12 -13.71
C ASP A 206 -17.29 -12.15 -14.63
N ALA A 207 -17.91 -13.32 -14.80
CA ALA A 207 -17.36 -14.39 -15.64
C ALA A 207 -17.09 -13.96 -17.10
N GLY A 208 -17.85 -12.98 -17.59
CA GLY A 208 -17.67 -12.39 -18.92
C GLY A 208 -16.43 -11.51 -19.08
N ASP A 209 -15.73 -11.18 -18.00
CA ASP A 209 -14.55 -10.30 -18.02
C ASP A 209 -13.26 -11.05 -18.38
N PHE A 210 -13.33 -12.39 -18.53
CA PHE A 210 -12.14 -13.22 -18.73
C PHE A 210 -11.31 -12.83 -19.97
N ASP A 211 -11.95 -12.52 -21.10
CA ASP A 211 -11.22 -12.14 -22.30
C ASP A 211 -10.46 -10.82 -22.12
N ALA A 212 -11.07 -9.86 -21.43
CA ALA A 212 -10.41 -8.60 -21.07
C ALA A 212 -9.23 -8.81 -20.10
N HIS A 213 -9.38 -9.75 -19.15
CA HIS A 213 -8.33 -10.15 -18.24
C HIS A 213 -7.14 -10.80 -18.98
N GLU A 214 -7.41 -11.71 -19.93
CA GLU A 214 -6.36 -12.34 -20.75
C GLU A 214 -5.59 -11.32 -21.61
N ILE A 215 -6.27 -10.26 -22.11
CA ILE A 215 -5.62 -9.15 -22.81
C ILE A 215 -4.64 -8.44 -21.87
N ARG A 216 -5.07 -8.14 -20.64
CA ARG A 216 -4.23 -7.47 -19.65
C ARG A 216 -2.97 -8.27 -19.31
N VAL A 217 -3.13 -9.57 -19.05
CA VAL A 217 -2.01 -10.48 -18.78
C VAL A 217 -1.06 -10.55 -19.98
N ALA A 218 -1.59 -10.67 -21.20
CA ALA A 218 -0.79 -10.72 -22.42
C ALA A 218 0.03 -9.44 -22.62
N ILE A 219 -0.54 -8.26 -22.33
CA ILE A 219 0.18 -6.97 -22.37
C ILE A 219 1.33 -6.96 -21.37
N HIS A 220 1.08 -7.41 -20.14
CA HIS A 220 2.13 -7.47 -19.09
C HIS A 220 3.26 -8.42 -19.48
N ASP A 221 2.93 -9.61 -19.97
CA ASP A 221 3.89 -10.66 -20.30
C ASP A 221 4.60 -10.43 -21.66
N GLY A 222 4.18 -9.41 -22.42
CA GLY A 222 4.76 -9.07 -23.73
C GLY A 222 4.38 -10.02 -24.86
N PHE A 223 3.22 -10.70 -24.75
CA PHE A 223 2.69 -11.60 -25.76
C PHE A 223 1.49 -10.99 -26.52
N THR A 224 1.23 -11.47 -27.73
CA THR A 224 -0.07 -11.31 -28.38
C THR A 224 -1.02 -12.41 -27.94
N LEU A 225 -2.34 -12.19 -28.06
CA LEU A 225 -3.35 -13.17 -27.64
C LEU A 225 -3.23 -14.50 -28.42
N ASP A 226 -2.86 -14.42 -29.68
CA ASP A 226 -2.77 -15.57 -30.58
C ASP A 226 -1.40 -16.27 -30.53
N ASP A 227 -0.46 -15.77 -29.73
CA ASP A 227 0.87 -16.40 -29.61
C ASP A 227 0.74 -17.80 -28.96
N PRO A 228 1.14 -18.88 -29.68
CA PRO A 228 1.04 -20.24 -29.15
C PRO A 228 1.98 -20.50 -27.95
N LYS A 229 2.96 -19.64 -27.72
CA LYS A 229 3.91 -19.73 -26.59
C LYS A 229 3.40 -18.99 -25.36
N ARG A 230 2.30 -18.21 -25.48
CA ARG A 230 1.75 -17.46 -24.36
C ARG A 230 1.30 -18.41 -23.25
N PRO A 231 1.77 -18.22 -22.00
CA PRO A 231 1.27 -18.98 -20.86
C PRO A 231 -0.24 -18.75 -20.65
N ARG A 232 -0.98 -19.82 -20.35
CA ARG A 232 -2.42 -19.77 -20.04
C ARG A 232 -2.62 -20.25 -18.60
N ASN A 233 -2.33 -19.36 -17.64
CA ASN A 233 -2.30 -19.68 -16.21
C ASN A 233 -3.63 -19.44 -15.49
N TYR A 234 -4.59 -18.82 -16.17
CA TYR A 234 -5.87 -18.39 -15.61
C TYR A 234 -7.03 -19.16 -16.21
N SER A 235 -8.18 -19.11 -15.56
CA SER A 235 -9.41 -19.75 -16.04
C SER A 235 -10.59 -18.78 -15.94
N THR A 236 -11.66 -19.07 -16.69
CA THR A 236 -12.93 -18.33 -16.67
C THR A 236 -13.61 -18.37 -15.30
N GLN A 237 -13.12 -19.20 -14.36
CA GLN A 237 -13.73 -19.44 -13.06
C GLN A 237 -13.22 -18.52 -11.95
N GLN A 238 -12.24 -17.66 -12.23
CA GLN A 238 -11.62 -16.75 -11.24
C GLN A 238 -12.37 -15.43 -11.09
N TYR A 239 -13.68 -15.44 -11.28
CA TYR A 239 -14.57 -14.30 -11.04
C TYR A 239 -15.06 -14.27 -9.57
N MET A 240 -15.67 -13.15 -9.20
CA MET A 240 -16.26 -12.98 -7.88
C MET A 240 -17.57 -13.77 -7.77
N ARG A 241 -17.47 -15.05 -7.37
CA ARG A 241 -18.60 -15.96 -7.19
C ARG A 241 -19.52 -15.49 -6.05
N THR A 242 -20.79 -15.86 -6.13
CA THR A 242 -21.73 -15.69 -5.01
C THR A 242 -21.41 -16.68 -3.87
N GLU A 243 -21.97 -16.41 -2.69
CA GLU A 243 -21.87 -17.34 -1.56
C GLU A 243 -22.45 -18.70 -1.90
N GLU A 244 -23.59 -18.72 -2.59
CA GLU A 244 -24.26 -19.97 -3.02
C GLU A 244 -23.37 -20.80 -3.95
N GLU A 245 -22.79 -20.15 -4.98
CA GLU A 245 -21.87 -20.84 -5.90
C GLU A 245 -20.66 -21.43 -5.19
N MET A 246 -20.11 -20.73 -4.19
CA MET A 246 -19.00 -21.26 -3.40
C MET A 246 -19.44 -22.40 -2.49
N CYS A 247 -20.62 -22.31 -1.87
CA CYS A 247 -21.19 -23.38 -1.05
C CYS A 247 -21.48 -24.64 -1.86
N GLU A 248 -21.94 -24.51 -3.09
CA GLU A 248 -22.13 -25.64 -4.01
C GLU A 248 -20.80 -26.25 -4.43
N LEU A 249 -19.81 -25.40 -4.75
CA LEU A 249 -18.48 -25.81 -5.21
C LEU A 249 -17.69 -26.59 -4.14
N PHE A 250 -17.87 -26.26 -2.86
CA PHE A 250 -17.20 -26.87 -1.71
C PHE A 250 -18.18 -27.60 -0.78
N ALA A 251 -19.28 -28.13 -1.32
CA ALA A 251 -20.30 -28.85 -0.53
C ALA A 251 -19.77 -30.07 0.22
N ASP A 252 -18.67 -30.66 -0.28
CA ASP A 252 -17.94 -31.78 0.31
C ASP A 252 -16.92 -31.37 1.39
N LEU A 253 -16.62 -30.06 1.52
CA LEU A 253 -15.63 -29.51 2.45
C LEU A 253 -16.18 -28.24 3.16
N PRO A 254 -17.27 -28.36 3.93
CA PRO A 254 -17.93 -27.19 4.54
C PRO A 254 -17.02 -26.44 5.52
N GLU A 255 -16.10 -27.12 6.18
CA GLU A 255 -15.13 -26.49 7.11
C GLU A 255 -14.23 -25.48 6.40
N ALA A 256 -13.90 -25.72 5.13
CA ALA A 256 -13.09 -24.79 4.34
C ALA A 256 -13.83 -23.46 4.08
N LEU A 257 -15.15 -23.50 3.95
CA LEU A 257 -16.00 -22.30 3.83
C LEU A 257 -16.14 -21.59 5.18
N GLU A 258 -16.45 -22.33 6.25
CA GLU A 258 -16.59 -21.80 7.61
C GLU A 258 -15.31 -21.07 8.05
N ASN A 259 -14.15 -21.64 7.77
CA ASN A 259 -12.85 -21.02 8.07
C ASN A 259 -12.63 -19.68 7.36
N SER A 260 -13.23 -19.46 6.18
CA SER A 260 -13.18 -18.16 5.53
C SER A 260 -13.89 -17.07 6.34
N VAL A 261 -15.01 -17.42 6.98
CA VAL A 261 -15.76 -16.53 7.86
C VAL A 261 -15.01 -16.29 9.17
N GLU A 262 -14.43 -17.35 9.76
CA GLU A 262 -13.63 -17.23 10.98
C GLU A 262 -12.39 -16.34 10.78
N ILE A 263 -11.68 -16.49 9.67
CA ILE A 263 -10.58 -15.60 9.32
C ILE A 263 -11.09 -14.16 9.17
N ALA A 264 -12.23 -13.96 8.51
CA ALA A 264 -12.82 -12.63 8.36
C ALA A 264 -13.19 -11.99 9.72
N ARG A 265 -13.65 -12.78 10.69
CA ARG A 265 -13.91 -12.32 12.08
C ARG A 265 -12.63 -11.89 12.80
N ARG A 266 -11.52 -12.60 12.57
CA ARG A 266 -10.19 -12.35 13.17
C ARG A 266 -9.48 -11.14 12.60
N CYS A 267 -9.81 -10.71 11.38
CA CYS A 267 -9.17 -9.57 10.71
C CYS A 267 -9.86 -8.26 11.11
N ASN A 268 -9.18 -7.43 11.91
CA ASN A 268 -9.73 -6.18 12.46
C ASN A 268 -8.68 -5.06 12.42
N VAL A 269 -8.37 -4.58 11.20
CA VAL A 269 -7.44 -3.47 10.98
C VAL A 269 -8.20 -2.16 10.92
N THR A 270 -7.71 -1.15 11.62
CA THR A 270 -8.19 0.23 11.51
C THR A 270 -7.16 1.08 10.79
N VAL A 271 -7.54 1.63 9.64
CA VAL A 271 -6.70 2.57 8.89
C VAL A 271 -7.09 4.00 9.31
N ARG A 272 -6.13 4.74 9.85
CA ARG A 272 -6.34 6.15 10.19
C ARG A 272 -6.27 6.99 8.92
N LEU A 273 -7.36 7.71 8.62
CA LEU A 273 -7.49 8.58 7.46
C LEU A 273 -7.73 10.02 7.93
N GLY A 274 -7.28 10.99 7.13
CA GLY A 274 -7.47 12.41 7.42
C GLY A 274 -6.49 12.99 8.45
N GLU A 275 -5.48 12.24 8.87
CA GLU A 275 -4.38 12.72 9.71
C GLU A 275 -3.13 12.90 8.85
N TYR A 276 -2.41 14.01 9.07
CA TYR A 276 -1.14 14.27 8.40
C TYR A 276 0.01 13.75 9.27
N PHE A 277 0.86 12.90 8.71
CA PHE A 277 2.07 12.36 9.34
C PHE A 277 3.29 12.93 8.63
N LEU A 278 3.81 14.04 9.15
CA LEU A 278 5.04 14.64 8.66
C LEU A 278 6.24 14.07 9.42
N PRO A 279 7.39 13.88 8.75
CA PRO A 279 8.64 13.58 9.43
C PRO A 279 8.98 14.69 10.43
N GLN A 280 9.61 14.33 11.56
CA GLN A 280 10.14 15.31 12.48
C GLN A 280 11.44 15.90 11.91
N PHE A 281 11.46 17.22 11.72
CA PHE A 281 12.66 17.92 11.30
C PHE A 281 13.64 18.03 12.49
N PRO A 282 14.94 17.72 12.32
CA PRO A 282 15.91 17.78 13.39
C PRO A 282 16.26 19.24 13.76
N THR A 283 15.81 19.69 14.93
CA THR A 283 16.00 21.07 15.42
C THR A 283 16.92 21.17 16.65
N GLY A 284 17.54 20.05 17.07
CA GLY A 284 18.29 19.96 18.31
C GLY A 284 17.39 20.13 19.54
N ASP A 285 17.75 21.05 20.42
CA ASP A 285 16.99 21.34 21.67
C ASP A 285 15.86 22.38 21.45
N MET A 286 15.69 22.91 20.24
CA MET A 286 14.71 23.95 19.92
C MET A 286 13.39 23.31 19.44
N SER A 287 12.26 23.96 19.69
CA SER A 287 11.00 23.55 19.08
C SER A 287 11.03 23.76 17.56
N THR A 288 10.23 22.99 16.81
CA THR A 288 10.15 23.14 15.35
C THR A 288 9.65 24.54 14.96
N GLU A 289 8.71 25.06 15.74
CA GLU A 289 8.13 26.39 15.60
C GLU A 289 9.19 27.49 15.79
N ASP A 290 9.94 27.44 16.89
CA ASP A 290 10.99 28.43 17.18
C ASP A 290 12.12 28.34 16.16
N PHE A 291 12.47 27.14 15.72
CA PHE A 291 13.49 26.96 14.68
C PHE A 291 13.05 27.55 13.33
N LEU A 292 11.77 27.38 12.94
CA LEU A 292 11.22 28.03 11.77
C LEU A 292 11.31 29.57 11.87
N VAL A 293 10.89 30.12 13.02
CA VAL A 293 10.95 31.57 13.26
C VAL A 293 12.37 32.09 13.13
N MET A 294 13.32 31.42 13.77
CA MET A 294 14.74 31.77 13.70
C MET A 294 15.25 31.79 12.26
N LYS A 295 15.04 30.68 11.53
CA LYS A 295 15.50 30.56 10.13
C LYS A 295 14.85 31.56 9.19
N SER A 296 13.57 31.84 9.39
CA SER A 296 12.85 32.82 8.58
C SER A 296 13.37 34.25 8.82
N LYS A 297 13.68 34.62 10.08
CA LYS A 297 14.24 35.91 10.41
C LYS A 297 15.68 36.07 9.89
N GLU A 298 16.52 35.02 10.02
CA GLU A 298 17.85 35.00 9.42
C GLU A 298 17.78 35.22 7.88
N GLY A 299 16.92 34.46 7.23
CA GLY A 299 16.78 34.56 5.77
C GLY A 299 16.15 35.88 5.32
N LEU A 300 15.23 36.48 6.08
CA LEU A 300 14.69 37.79 5.76
C LEU A 300 15.77 38.89 5.81
N GLU A 301 16.71 38.84 6.79
CA GLU A 301 17.83 39.76 6.82
C GLU A 301 18.63 39.72 5.50
N GLU A 302 19.00 38.53 5.06
CA GLU A 302 19.74 38.34 3.81
C GLU A 302 18.94 38.87 2.60
N ARG A 303 17.63 38.64 2.55
CA ARG A 303 16.75 39.11 1.47
C ARG A 303 16.62 40.64 1.48
N LEU A 304 16.46 41.25 2.65
CA LEU A 304 16.39 42.72 2.78
C LEU A 304 17.71 43.41 2.39
N GLU A 305 18.86 42.81 2.70
CA GLU A 305 20.17 43.33 2.23
C GLU A 305 20.32 43.26 0.73
N PHE A 306 19.78 42.21 0.11
CA PHE A 306 19.79 42.06 -1.34
C PHE A 306 18.82 43.03 -2.05
N LEU A 307 17.57 43.15 -1.54
CA LEU A 307 16.54 44.00 -2.15
C LEU A 307 16.82 45.48 -1.97
N PHE A 308 17.32 45.86 -0.77
CA PHE A 308 17.56 47.26 -0.38
C PHE A 308 18.99 47.42 0.10
N PRO A 309 19.97 47.59 -0.84
CA PRO A 309 21.39 47.78 -0.47
C PRO A 309 21.62 49.05 0.34
N ASP A 310 20.80 50.11 0.13
CA ASP A 310 20.86 51.33 0.92
C ASP A 310 20.29 51.12 2.33
N PRO A 311 21.09 51.40 3.39
CA PRO A 311 20.64 51.16 4.78
C PRO A 311 19.43 52.00 5.20
N ASP A 312 19.30 53.24 4.68
CA ASP A 312 18.20 54.12 5.04
C ASP A 312 16.89 53.66 4.38
N GLU A 313 16.94 53.27 3.12
CA GLU A 313 15.82 52.67 2.40
C GLU A 313 15.39 51.34 3.06
N ARG A 314 16.36 50.48 3.39
CA ARG A 314 16.12 49.22 4.09
C ARG A 314 15.42 49.45 5.44
N ALA A 315 15.88 50.44 6.23
CA ALA A 315 15.25 50.76 7.52
C ALA A 315 13.80 51.26 7.36
N GLN A 316 13.51 51.94 6.26
CA GLN A 316 12.17 52.43 5.94
C GLN A 316 11.22 51.33 5.49
N LYS A 317 11.72 50.33 4.72
CA LYS A 317 10.94 49.20 4.20
C LYS A 317 10.74 48.06 5.21
N ARG A 318 11.71 47.84 6.08
CA ARG A 318 11.72 46.72 7.07
C ARG A 318 10.42 46.50 7.82
N PRO A 319 9.71 47.52 8.38
CA PRO A 319 8.50 47.27 9.17
C PRO A 319 7.40 46.54 8.40
N GLU A 320 7.27 46.79 7.11
CA GLU A 320 6.30 46.13 6.23
C GLU A 320 6.59 44.62 6.09
N TYR A 321 7.85 44.26 5.90
CA TYR A 321 8.30 42.88 5.79
C TYR A 321 8.23 42.14 7.12
N ASP A 322 8.64 42.78 8.22
CA ASP A 322 8.59 42.17 9.56
C ASP A 322 7.13 41.85 9.97
N GLU A 323 6.19 42.78 9.74
CA GLU A 323 4.77 42.57 10.03
C GLU A 323 4.20 41.41 9.21
N ARG A 324 4.47 41.37 7.91
CA ARG A 324 4.02 40.29 7.03
C ARG A 324 4.61 38.94 7.43
N LEU A 325 5.92 38.90 7.77
CA LEU A 325 6.59 37.68 8.21
C LEU A 325 5.97 37.14 9.50
N ASP A 326 5.75 38.00 10.49
CA ASP A 326 5.18 37.57 11.77
C ASP A 326 3.72 37.05 11.61
N ILE A 327 2.90 37.65 10.74
CA ILE A 327 1.57 37.15 10.42
C ILE A 327 1.63 35.76 9.80
N GLU A 328 2.47 35.56 8.79
CA GLU A 328 2.61 34.27 8.10
C GLU A 328 3.14 33.18 9.05
N LEU A 329 4.15 33.48 9.87
CA LEU A 329 4.71 32.56 10.85
C LEU A 329 3.66 32.12 11.90
N GLN A 330 2.83 33.06 12.35
CA GLN A 330 1.74 32.75 13.27
C GLN A 330 0.76 31.75 12.64
N VAL A 331 0.35 31.98 11.40
CA VAL A 331 -0.58 31.09 10.68
C VAL A 331 0.03 29.72 10.43
N ILE A 332 1.30 29.65 9.96
CA ILE A 332 2.00 28.40 9.67
C ILE A 332 2.12 27.53 10.95
N ASN A 333 2.49 28.16 12.07
CA ASN A 333 2.65 27.48 13.36
C ASN A 333 1.27 27.02 13.91
N GLN A 334 0.26 27.88 13.84
CA GLN A 334 -1.11 27.55 14.27
C GLN A 334 -1.71 26.36 13.49
N MET A 335 -1.40 26.26 12.20
CA MET A 335 -1.87 25.16 11.35
C MET A 335 -1.02 23.89 11.46
N GLY A 336 0.12 23.90 12.19
CA GLY A 336 0.96 22.73 12.43
C GLY A 336 1.84 22.33 11.26
N PHE A 337 2.23 23.28 10.39
CA PHE A 337 3.08 23.02 9.22
C PHE A 337 4.53 23.55 9.29
N PRO A 338 5.10 23.93 10.46
CA PRO A 338 6.47 24.42 10.49
C PRO A 338 7.47 23.39 9.97
N GLY A 339 7.31 22.10 10.32
CA GLY A 339 8.16 21.03 9.83
C GLY A 339 8.13 20.86 8.32
N TYR A 340 6.98 21.06 7.68
CA TYR A 340 6.86 20.99 6.22
C TYR A 340 7.72 22.05 5.52
N PHE A 341 7.65 23.32 5.97
CA PHE A 341 8.47 24.39 5.42
C PHE A 341 9.98 24.10 5.60
N LEU A 342 10.38 23.61 6.77
CA LEU A 342 11.79 23.28 7.04
C LEU A 342 12.31 22.14 6.18
N ILE A 343 11.51 21.09 5.95
CA ILE A 343 11.86 19.98 5.07
C ILE A 343 12.04 20.46 3.64
N VAL A 344 11.13 21.30 3.14
CA VAL A 344 11.21 21.85 1.77
C VAL A 344 12.42 22.76 1.63
N MET A 345 12.68 23.63 2.61
CA MET A 345 13.87 24.47 2.67
C MET A 345 15.14 23.61 2.58
N GLU A 346 15.24 22.54 3.36
CA GLU A 346 16.45 21.73 3.44
C GLU A 346 16.79 21.08 2.10
N PHE A 347 15.83 20.39 1.44
CA PHE A 347 16.16 19.72 0.19
C PHE A 347 16.40 20.69 -0.96
N ILE A 348 15.76 21.87 -0.99
CA ILE A 348 16.06 22.93 -1.96
C ILE A 348 17.46 23.49 -1.72
N GLN A 349 17.81 23.81 -0.48
CA GLN A 349 19.14 24.32 -0.14
C GLN A 349 20.22 23.28 -0.45
N TRP A 350 20.00 22.01 -0.07
CA TRP A 350 20.91 20.92 -0.43
C TRP A 350 21.15 20.84 -1.94
N SER A 351 20.09 20.95 -2.73
CA SER A 351 20.21 20.92 -4.20
C SER A 351 21.04 22.09 -4.75
N LYS A 352 20.77 23.32 -4.26
CA LYS A 352 21.53 24.52 -4.63
C LYS A 352 23.01 24.38 -4.24
N ASP A 353 23.31 23.87 -3.04
CA ASP A 353 24.67 23.66 -2.53
C ASP A 353 25.45 22.58 -3.30
N ASN A 354 24.73 21.62 -3.90
CA ASN A 354 25.33 20.58 -4.74
C ASN A 354 25.32 20.92 -6.25
N GLY A 355 25.05 22.18 -6.59
CA GLY A 355 25.12 22.66 -7.98
C GLY A 355 23.94 22.21 -8.85
N ILE A 356 22.84 21.75 -8.26
CA ILE A 356 21.62 21.40 -8.96
C ILE A 356 20.75 22.66 -9.05
N PRO A 357 20.50 23.21 -10.25
CA PRO A 357 19.64 24.38 -10.41
C PRO A 357 18.21 24.09 -9.94
N VAL A 358 17.66 25.02 -9.15
CA VAL A 358 16.28 24.98 -8.67
C VAL A 358 15.53 26.18 -9.20
N GLY A 359 14.32 25.99 -9.71
CA GLY A 359 13.48 27.06 -10.22
C GLY A 359 13.01 28.04 -9.13
N PRO A 360 12.53 29.24 -9.50
CA PRO A 360 12.17 30.29 -8.55
C PRO A 360 10.92 29.99 -7.72
N GLY A 361 10.31 28.83 -7.91
CA GLY A 361 9.01 28.46 -7.37
C GLY A 361 7.87 28.88 -8.30
N ARG A 362 6.75 28.16 -8.21
CA ARG A 362 5.53 28.42 -8.98
C ARG A 362 4.28 28.14 -8.13
N GLY A 363 3.11 28.46 -8.66
CA GLY A 363 1.84 28.25 -7.97
C GLY A 363 1.60 29.22 -6.82
N SER A 364 0.79 28.82 -5.86
CA SER A 364 0.39 29.67 -4.73
C SER A 364 1.49 29.91 -3.70
N GLY A 365 2.49 29.03 -3.63
CA GLY A 365 3.63 29.13 -2.71
C GLY A 365 4.47 30.39 -2.88
N ALA A 366 4.49 30.96 -4.10
CA ALA A 366 5.14 32.24 -4.38
C ALA A 366 4.53 33.43 -3.59
N GLY A 367 3.32 33.30 -3.04
CA GLY A 367 2.69 34.32 -2.20
C GLY A 367 3.16 34.34 -0.75
N SER A 368 4.07 33.45 -0.35
CA SER A 368 4.59 33.36 1.03
C SER A 368 5.92 34.08 1.19
N LEU A 369 5.97 35.08 2.08
CA LEU A 369 7.21 35.73 2.49
C LEU A 369 8.11 34.80 3.30
N VAL A 370 7.54 33.93 4.10
CA VAL A 370 8.31 32.88 4.82
C VAL A 370 9.02 31.97 3.82
N ALA A 371 8.34 31.55 2.74
CA ALA A 371 8.94 30.74 1.69
C ALA A 371 10.08 31.49 0.97
N TYR A 372 9.90 32.78 0.72
CA TYR A 372 10.93 33.65 0.14
C TYR A 372 12.14 33.81 1.08
N ALA A 373 11.91 34.08 2.36
CA ALA A 373 12.96 34.17 3.36
C ALA A 373 13.77 32.86 3.50
N LEU A 374 13.08 31.71 3.49
CA LEU A 374 13.69 30.38 3.54
C LEU A 374 14.35 29.91 2.22
N LYS A 375 14.39 30.78 1.20
CA LYS A 375 14.94 30.47 -0.15
C LYS A 375 14.25 29.28 -0.86
N ILE A 376 13.02 29.00 -0.47
CA ILE A 376 12.13 28.06 -1.15
C ILE A 376 11.67 28.65 -2.48
N THR A 377 11.31 29.94 -2.45
CA THR A 377 10.97 30.73 -3.62
C THR A 377 11.98 31.87 -3.80
N ASP A 378 12.11 32.37 -5.04
CA ASP A 378 13.03 33.49 -5.39
C ASP A 378 12.25 34.69 -5.93
N LEU A 379 10.98 34.84 -5.62
CA LEU A 379 10.09 35.93 -5.97
C LEU A 379 9.63 36.65 -4.70
N ASP A 380 9.84 37.97 -4.62
CA ASP A 380 9.37 38.79 -3.52
C ASP A 380 7.84 38.98 -3.58
N PRO A 381 7.07 38.41 -2.64
CA PRO A 381 5.61 38.48 -2.68
C PRO A 381 5.06 39.89 -2.43
N LEU A 382 5.81 40.79 -1.77
CA LEU A 382 5.35 42.14 -1.51
C LEU A 382 5.52 43.05 -2.77
N GLU A 383 6.60 42.88 -3.51
CA GLU A 383 6.82 43.61 -4.77
C GLU A 383 5.69 43.37 -5.79
N PHE A 384 5.11 42.15 -5.80
CA PHE A 384 4.09 41.72 -6.76
C PHE A 384 2.67 41.63 -6.16
N ASP A 385 2.44 42.19 -4.99
CA ASP A 385 1.13 42.19 -4.29
C ASP A 385 0.50 40.77 -4.18
N LEU A 386 1.33 39.75 -3.92
CA LEU A 386 0.88 38.37 -3.82
C LEU A 386 0.27 38.09 -2.44
N LEU A 387 -0.88 37.41 -2.44
CA LEU A 387 -1.64 37.12 -1.23
C LEU A 387 -1.22 35.77 -0.63
N PHE A 388 -0.81 35.76 0.64
CA PHE A 388 -0.49 34.56 1.40
C PHE A 388 -1.70 33.64 1.60
N GLU A 389 -2.89 34.20 1.74
CA GLU A 389 -4.14 33.46 1.97
C GLU A 389 -4.52 32.55 0.78
N ARG A 390 -3.94 32.78 -0.39
CA ARG A 390 -4.07 31.86 -1.55
C ARG A 390 -3.26 30.60 -1.38
N PHE A 391 -2.19 30.65 -0.61
CA PHE A 391 -1.30 29.53 -0.33
C PHE A 391 -1.72 28.79 0.94
N LEU A 392 -1.92 29.51 2.05
CA LEU A 392 -2.31 28.94 3.33
C LEU A 392 -3.38 29.80 3.98
N ASN A 393 -4.52 29.16 4.30
CA ASN A 393 -5.66 29.82 4.90
C ASN A 393 -6.25 28.97 6.04
N PRO A 394 -6.30 29.48 7.29
CA PRO A 394 -6.88 28.77 8.44
C PRO A 394 -8.32 28.30 8.23
N GLU A 395 -9.09 28.97 7.38
CA GLU A 395 -10.47 28.58 7.04
C GLU A 395 -10.56 27.39 6.07
N ARG A 396 -9.46 27.07 5.38
CA ARG A 396 -9.31 25.91 4.48
C ARG A 396 -8.30 24.95 5.07
N VAL A 397 -8.78 23.91 5.74
CA VAL A 397 -7.91 22.85 6.30
C VAL A 397 -7.39 21.96 5.16
N SER A 398 -6.38 22.44 4.44
CA SER A 398 -5.62 21.63 3.47
C SER A 398 -4.14 21.81 3.73
N MET A 399 -3.38 20.73 3.53
CA MET A 399 -1.92 20.80 3.57
C MET A 399 -1.42 21.75 2.48
N PRO A 400 -0.47 22.67 2.78
CA PRO A 400 0.15 23.49 1.75
C PRO A 400 0.92 22.63 0.75
N ASP A 401 0.99 23.09 -0.50
CA ASP A 401 1.67 22.41 -1.58
C ASP A 401 2.65 23.37 -2.26
N PHE A 402 3.95 23.03 -2.22
CA PHE A 402 5.00 23.75 -2.92
C PHE A 402 5.30 23.07 -4.25
N ASP A 403 5.07 23.78 -5.34
CA ASP A 403 5.51 23.38 -6.67
C ASP A 403 6.98 23.80 -6.90
N VAL A 404 7.88 22.83 -6.97
CA VAL A 404 9.33 23.07 -7.13
C VAL A 404 9.84 22.35 -8.37
N ASP A 405 10.60 23.06 -9.20
CA ASP A 405 11.20 22.53 -10.42
C ASP A 405 12.71 22.36 -10.21
N PHE A 406 13.23 21.15 -10.47
CA PHE A 406 14.66 20.83 -10.43
C PHE A 406 15.20 20.52 -11.81
N CYS A 407 16.47 20.82 -12.05
CA CYS A 407 17.16 20.41 -13.25
C CYS A 407 17.31 18.89 -13.28
N MET A 408 17.08 18.29 -14.45
CA MET A 408 17.22 16.85 -14.66
C MET A 408 18.62 16.44 -15.15
N GLU A 409 19.50 17.40 -15.47
CA GLU A 409 20.84 17.16 -16.01
C GLU A 409 21.91 17.16 -14.91
#